data_bcc506da80837effc30edf8dc2159867
#
_entry.id   bcc506da80837effc30edf8dc2159867
#
_cell.length_a   1.000
_cell.length_b   1.000
_cell.length_c   1.000
_cell.angle_alpha   90.00
_cell.angle_beta   90.00
_cell.angle_gamma   90.00
#
_symmetry.space_group_name_H-M   'P 1'
#
loop_
_entity.id
_entity.type
_entity.pdbx_description
1 polymer ?
#
loop_
_entity_poly.entity_id
_entity_poly.type
_entity_poly.pdbx_seq_one_letter_code
_entity_poly.pdbx_strand_id
1 'polypeptide(L)'
;MKRFISLALLLAMLVCFVGCDGGSETKNYVFKSGDVEIKVGGDANAAVSALGEAQNLVETPACGGGAEPDREYTYAGFKFNTVNENGVNKIVKIVLTDDSVSTPEGISIGDGREAVIETYGEDYTENASGTLVYTDGVSQLMFGIMDGSVSAIHYVEE
;
A
#
# COMPACT_ATOMS: atom_id res chain seq x y z
N MET A 1 -37.65 42.38 49.05
CA MET A 1 -38.68 41.48 48.50
C MET A 1 -38.05 40.81 47.30
N LYS A 2 -37.43 39.74 47.53
CA LYS A 2 -37.71 38.32 47.14
C LYS A 2 -38.30 38.17 45.74
N ARG A 3 -37.50 37.61 44.79
CA ARG A 3 -37.98 36.65 43.78
C ARG A 3 -36.83 35.86 43.31
N PHE A 4 -36.80 34.60 43.67
CA PHE A 4 -35.98 33.52 43.19
C PHE A 4 -36.44 33.18 41.79
N ILE A 5 -35.54 33.16 40.84
CA ILE A 5 -35.78 32.55 39.51
C ILE A 5 -34.96 31.31 39.46
N SER A 6 -35.67 30.20 39.48
CA SER A 6 -35.19 28.84 39.35
C SER A 6 -34.62 28.64 37.95
N LEU A 7 -33.33 28.40 37.86
CA LEU A 7 -32.66 28.04 36.59
C LEU A 7 -32.81 26.55 36.37
N ALA A 8 -33.76 26.18 35.51
CA ALA A 8 -33.95 24.82 35.08
C ALA A 8 -32.78 24.38 34.19
N LEU A 9 -32.02 23.47 34.72
CA LEU A 9 -30.88 22.82 34.03
C LEU A 9 -31.43 21.87 32.95
N LEU A 10 -31.45 22.30 31.71
CA LEU A 10 -31.79 21.48 30.56
C LEU A 10 -30.54 20.71 30.15
N LEU A 11 -30.41 19.49 30.69
CA LEU A 11 -29.38 18.51 30.31
C LEU A 11 -29.74 17.96 28.96
N ALA A 12 -29.21 18.58 27.89
CA ALA A 12 -29.28 18.03 26.56
C ALA A 12 -28.35 16.83 26.49
N MET A 13 -28.93 15.61 26.54
CA MET A 13 -28.25 14.39 26.19
C MET A 13 -27.94 14.43 24.68
N LEU A 14 -26.69 14.75 24.36
CA LEU A 14 -26.13 14.58 23.02
C LEU A 14 -25.92 13.08 22.83
N VAL A 15 -26.89 12.40 22.27
CA VAL A 15 -26.77 11.02 21.80
C VAL A 15 -25.85 11.06 20.58
N CYS A 16 -24.57 10.79 20.78
CA CYS A 16 -23.67 10.48 19.69
C CYS A 16 -24.14 9.16 19.07
N PHE A 17 -24.93 9.25 18.00
CA PHE A 17 -25.06 8.15 17.06
C PHE A 17 -23.70 7.95 16.42
N VAL A 18 -22.91 7.04 16.96
CA VAL A 18 -21.84 6.40 16.19
C VAL A 18 -22.56 5.55 15.17
N GLY A 19 -22.82 6.15 14.01
CA GLY A 19 -23.20 5.43 12.82
C GLY A 19 -22.01 4.53 12.48
N CYS A 20 -22.14 3.21 12.69
CA CYS A 20 -21.37 2.25 11.92
C CYS A 20 -21.83 2.41 10.49
N ASP A 21 -21.18 3.29 9.78
CA ASP A 21 -21.21 3.30 8.34
C ASP A 21 -20.38 2.09 7.92
N GLY A 22 -21.05 1.00 7.60
CA GLY A 22 -20.49 -0.19 6.94
C GLY A 22 -20.16 0.14 5.50
N GLY A 23 -19.45 1.24 5.26
CA GLY A 23 -18.79 1.50 4.00
C GLY A 23 -17.67 0.49 3.90
N SER A 24 -17.71 -0.38 2.90
CA SER A 24 -16.55 -1.10 2.41
C SER A 24 -15.52 -0.01 2.06
N GLU A 25 -14.61 0.28 2.98
CA GLU A 25 -13.45 1.11 2.66
C GLU A 25 -12.72 0.34 1.56
N THR A 26 -12.72 0.90 0.37
CA THR A 26 -11.89 0.42 -0.73
C THR A 26 -10.46 0.56 -0.26
N LYS A 27 -9.88 -0.53 0.26
CA LYS A 27 -8.48 -0.56 0.67
C LYS A 27 -7.69 -0.27 -0.60
N ASN A 28 -6.89 0.76 -0.60
CA ASN A 28 -6.03 1.12 -1.72
C ASN A 28 -4.60 0.85 -1.28
N TYR A 29 -4.01 -0.22 -1.80
CA TYR A 29 -2.66 -0.61 -1.43
C TYR A 29 -1.63 0.29 -2.12
N VAL A 30 -1.12 1.25 -1.35
CA VAL A 30 -0.14 2.25 -1.79
C VAL A 30 1.13 2.08 -0.96
N PHE A 31 2.29 2.02 -1.59
CA PHE A 31 3.57 2.09 -0.91
C PHE A 31 3.97 3.56 -0.69
N LYS A 32 4.63 3.86 0.42
CA LYS A 32 5.15 5.21 0.72
C LYS A 32 6.66 5.16 0.96
N SER A 33 7.37 6.06 0.28
CA SER A 33 8.78 6.34 0.57
C SER A 33 8.90 7.79 1.02
N GLY A 34 9.03 8.01 2.33
CA GLY A 34 8.87 9.33 2.93
C GLY A 34 7.46 9.88 2.66
N ASP A 35 7.40 11.07 2.06
CA ASP A 35 6.12 11.72 1.68
C ASP A 35 5.63 11.34 0.28
N VAL A 36 6.36 10.49 -0.46
CA VAL A 36 6.02 10.10 -1.83
C VAL A 36 5.17 8.84 -1.84
N GLU A 37 3.97 8.94 -2.39
CA GLU A 37 3.08 7.80 -2.63
C GLU A 37 3.38 7.16 -3.98
N ILE A 38 3.59 5.84 -3.97
CA ILE A 38 3.88 5.02 -5.13
C ILE A 38 2.84 3.91 -5.20
N LYS A 39 2.10 3.83 -6.29
CA LYS A 39 1.05 2.82 -6.46
C LYS A 39 1.18 2.11 -7.80
N VAL A 40 0.73 0.87 -7.81
CA VAL A 40 0.57 0.10 -9.04
C VAL A 40 -0.47 0.80 -9.93
N GLY A 41 -0.25 0.82 -11.24
CA GLY A 41 -1.04 1.59 -12.19
C GLY A 41 -0.67 3.08 -12.27
N GLY A 42 0.19 3.59 -11.37
CA GLY A 42 0.63 4.98 -11.37
C GLY A 42 1.65 5.31 -12.46
N ASP A 43 1.80 6.61 -12.74
CA ASP A 43 2.81 7.12 -13.68
C ASP A 43 4.21 7.09 -13.05
N ALA A 44 5.10 6.29 -13.61
CA ALA A 44 6.48 6.14 -13.13
C ALA A 44 7.29 7.43 -13.26
N ASN A 45 7.04 8.27 -14.27
CA ASN A 45 7.76 9.53 -14.44
C ASN A 45 7.44 10.51 -13.30
N ALA A 46 6.19 10.53 -12.84
CA ALA A 46 5.79 11.32 -11.67
C ALA A 46 6.47 10.79 -10.40
N ALA A 47 6.50 9.48 -10.19
CA ALA A 47 7.16 8.85 -9.04
C ALA A 47 8.68 9.15 -9.04
N VAL A 48 9.37 8.94 -10.17
CA VAL A 48 10.81 9.25 -10.30
C VAL A 48 11.10 10.72 -10.06
N SER A 49 10.25 11.63 -10.58
CA SER A 49 10.42 13.08 -10.37
C SER A 49 10.32 13.48 -8.89
N ALA A 50 9.46 12.79 -8.12
CA ALA A 50 9.27 13.04 -6.70
C ALA A 50 10.35 12.37 -5.83
N LEU A 51 10.81 11.16 -6.20
CA LEU A 51 11.83 10.38 -5.47
C LEU A 51 13.25 10.87 -5.75
N GLY A 52 13.48 11.52 -6.89
CA GLY A 52 14.81 11.84 -7.40
C GLY A 52 15.46 10.67 -8.14
N GLU A 53 16.77 10.78 -8.36
CA GLU A 53 17.53 9.80 -9.15
C GLU A 53 17.57 8.43 -8.49
N ALA A 54 17.25 7.38 -9.25
CA ALA A 54 17.34 6.00 -8.78
C ALA A 54 18.82 5.60 -8.60
N GLN A 55 19.09 4.74 -7.62
CA GLN A 55 20.43 4.17 -7.39
C GLN A 55 20.88 3.28 -8.56
N ASN A 56 19.90 2.61 -9.19
CA ASN A 56 20.14 1.79 -10.37
C ASN A 56 18.90 1.82 -11.29
N LEU A 57 19.15 1.82 -12.59
CA LEU A 57 18.13 1.71 -13.64
C LEU A 57 18.53 0.58 -14.59
N VAL A 58 17.63 -0.39 -14.73
CA VAL A 58 17.77 -1.47 -15.71
C VAL A 58 16.68 -1.30 -16.76
N GLU A 59 17.08 -1.31 -18.04
CA GLU A 59 16.16 -1.28 -19.17
C GLU A 59 16.20 -2.65 -19.88
N THR A 60 15.03 -3.18 -20.17
CA THR A 60 14.86 -4.42 -20.92
C THR A 60 13.96 -4.17 -22.13
N PRO A 61 14.22 -4.81 -23.30
CA PRO A 61 13.34 -4.67 -24.45
C PRO A 61 11.90 -5.05 -24.07
N ALA A 62 10.93 -4.20 -24.48
CA ALA A 62 9.53 -4.43 -24.17
C ALA A 62 9.05 -5.79 -24.66
N CYS A 63 8.42 -6.56 -23.78
CA CYS A 63 7.78 -7.82 -24.11
C CYS A 63 6.49 -7.55 -24.90
N GLY A 64 6.55 -7.48 -26.23
CA GLY A 64 5.39 -7.21 -27.08
C GLY A 64 5.65 -6.19 -28.18
N GLY A 65 6.90 -5.73 -28.35
CA GLY A 65 7.29 -4.84 -29.45
C GLY A 65 6.90 -3.39 -29.24
N GLY A 66 6.71 -2.95 -28.00
CA GLY A 66 6.55 -1.54 -27.64
C GLY A 66 7.77 -0.69 -28.05
N ALA A 67 7.56 0.59 -28.34
CA ALA A 67 8.61 1.51 -28.75
C ALA A 67 9.58 1.87 -27.61
N GLU A 68 9.14 1.77 -26.37
CA GLU A 68 9.89 2.10 -25.16
C GLU A 68 10.21 0.82 -24.37
N PRO A 69 11.41 0.74 -23.73
CA PRO A 69 11.78 -0.41 -22.93
C PRO A 69 10.99 -0.48 -21.62
N ASP A 70 10.84 -1.70 -21.10
CA ASP A 70 10.43 -1.91 -19.70
C ASP A 70 11.58 -1.49 -18.78
N ARG A 71 11.27 -0.93 -17.63
CA ARG A 71 12.28 -0.38 -16.70
C ARG A 71 12.12 -0.92 -15.30
N GLU A 72 13.24 -1.19 -14.63
CA GLU A 72 13.32 -1.42 -13.20
C GLU A 72 14.13 -0.31 -12.56
N TYR A 73 13.49 0.43 -11.66
CA TYR A 73 14.11 1.49 -10.86
C TYR A 73 14.39 0.97 -9.46
N THR A 74 15.65 1.05 -9.00
CA THR A 74 16.05 0.62 -7.65
C THR A 74 16.38 1.83 -6.80
N TYR A 75 15.79 1.86 -5.60
CA TYR A 75 16.02 2.83 -4.54
C TYR A 75 16.50 2.13 -3.26
N ALA A 76 16.80 2.88 -2.21
CA ALA A 76 17.13 2.31 -0.91
C ALA A 76 15.90 1.58 -0.33
N GLY A 77 16.03 0.28 -0.11
CA GLY A 77 15.01 -0.58 0.49
C GLY A 77 13.88 -1.03 -0.42
N PHE A 78 13.77 -0.51 -1.64
CA PHE A 78 12.71 -0.93 -2.56
C PHE A 78 13.09 -0.75 -4.03
N LYS A 79 12.31 -1.38 -4.89
CA LYS A 79 12.37 -1.19 -6.34
C LYS A 79 10.98 -1.26 -6.95
N PHE A 80 10.81 -0.68 -8.13
CA PHE A 80 9.59 -0.85 -8.90
C PHE A 80 9.88 -1.10 -10.39
N ASN A 81 8.98 -1.85 -11.01
CA ASN A 81 9.02 -2.19 -12.43
C ASN A 81 7.94 -1.43 -13.17
N THR A 82 8.25 -1.05 -14.40
CA THR A 82 7.32 -0.34 -15.29
C THR A 82 7.19 -1.04 -16.61
N VAL A 83 6.04 -0.86 -17.25
CA VAL A 83 5.81 -1.17 -18.65
C VAL A 83 5.34 0.09 -19.37
N ASN A 84 5.62 0.21 -20.66
CA ASN A 84 5.08 1.31 -21.45
C ASN A 84 3.72 0.90 -22.05
N GLU A 85 2.67 1.57 -21.61
CA GLU A 85 1.32 1.43 -22.16
C GLU A 85 0.89 2.74 -22.83
N ASN A 86 0.74 2.73 -24.14
CA ASN A 86 0.28 3.88 -24.93
C ASN A 86 1.10 5.18 -24.71
N GLY A 87 2.42 5.04 -24.52
CA GLY A 87 3.32 6.17 -24.28
C GLY A 87 3.40 6.63 -22.82
N VAL A 88 2.73 5.96 -21.89
CA VAL A 88 2.83 6.19 -20.45
C VAL A 88 3.63 5.06 -19.80
N ASN A 89 4.65 5.39 -19.03
CA ASN A 89 5.39 4.41 -18.23
C ASN A 89 4.61 4.13 -16.95
N LYS A 90 3.92 3.00 -16.92
CA LYS A 90 3.02 2.57 -15.84
C LYS A 90 3.76 1.66 -14.86
N ILE A 91 3.65 1.92 -13.57
CA ILE A 91 4.18 1.05 -12.53
C ILE A 91 3.30 -0.20 -12.45
N VAL A 92 3.90 -1.38 -12.63
CA VAL A 92 3.18 -2.66 -12.58
C VAL A 92 3.54 -3.50 -11.36
N LYS A 93 4.67 -3.21 -10.71
CA LYS A 93 5.11 -3.93 -9.53
C LYS A 93 5.99 -3.05 -8.66
N ILE A 94 5.80 -3.17 -7.33
CA ILE A 94 6.70 -2.59 -6.32
C ILE A 94 7.17 -3.74 -5.43
N VAL A 95 8.45 -3.76 -5.09
CA VAL A 95 9.09 -4.80 -4.27
C VAL A 95 9.88 -4.12 -3.17
N LEU A 96 9.59 -4.45 -1.92
CA LEU A 96 10.46 -4.11 -0.81
C LEU A 96 11.63 -5.10 -0.78
N THR A 97 12.86 -4.61 -0.66
CA THR A 97 14.08 -5.41 -0.83
C THR A 97 14.78 -5.74 0.49
N ASP A 98 14.49 -4.99 1.53
CA ASP A 98 15.05 -5.18 2.87
C ASP A 98 14.15 -4.58 3.95
N ASP A 99 14.56 -4.65 5.22
CA ASP A 99 13.85 -4.17 6.40
C ASP A 99 14.02 -2.66 6.69
N SER A 100 14.72 -1.93 5.82
CA SER A 100 14.90 -0.48 5.98
C SER A 100 13.65 0.33 5.62
N VAL A 101 12.68 -0.32 4.97
CA VAL A 101 11.38 0.24 4.59
C VAL A 101 10.25 -0.69 5.05
N SER A 102 9.08 -0.10 5.26
CA SER A 102 7.87 -0.83 5.66
C SER A 102 6.69 -0.46 4.76
N THR A 103 5.62 -1.24 4.86
CA THR A 103 4.32 -0.80 4.36
C THR A 103 3.84 0.43 5.14
N PRO A 104 2.89 1.24 4.62
CA PRO A 104 2.33 2.38 5.37
C PRO A 104 1.74 1.99 6.73
N GLU A 105 1.26 0.75 6.85
CA GLU A 105 0.69 0.19 8.07
C GLU A 105 1.77 -0.37 9.03
N GLY A 106 3.05 -0.38 8.62
CA GLY A 106 4.20 -0.66 9.46
C GLY A 106 4.77 -2.08 9.37
N ILE A 107 4.37 -2.89 8.39
CA ILE A 107 4.93 -4.24 8.19
C ILE A 107 6.20 -4.18 7.34
N SER A 108 7.26 -4.79 7.83
CA SER A 108 8.58 -4.92 7.19
C SER A 108 8.95 -6.37 6.89
N ILE A 109 9.96 -6.56 6.06
CA ILE A 109 10.62 -7.86 5.92
C ILE A 109 11.22 -8.27 7.28
N GLY A 110 10.96 -9.51 7.71
CA GLY A 110 11.36 -10.04 9.01
C GLY A 110 10.25 -10.08 10.07
N ASP A 111 9.17 -9.31 9.89
CA ASP A 111 8.03 -9.35 10.81
C ASP A 111 7.32 -10.70 10.80
N GLY A 112 6.65 -11.04 11.90
CA GLY A 112 5.92 -12.30 12.02
C GLY A 112 4.65 -12.33 11.16
N ARG A 113 4.26 -13.55 10.71
CA ARG A 113 2.99 -13.77 9.99
C ARG A 113 1.78 -13.22 10.76
N GLU A 114 1.79 -13.39 12.08
CA GLU A 114 0.72 -12.93 12.97
C GLU A 114 0.60 -11.40 12.94
N ALA A 115 1.71 -10.66 12.87
CA ALA A 115 1.71 -9.20 12.78
C ALA A 115 1.04 -8.73 11.47
N VAL A 116 1.24 -9.45 10.37
CA VAL A 116 0.57 -9.17 9.09
C VAL A 116 -0.94 -9.33 9.26
N ILE A 117 -1.40 -10.44 9.87
CA ILE A 117 -2.82 -10.72 10.05
C ILE A 117 -3.46 -9.74 11.04
N GLU A 118 -2.77 -9.36 12.12
CA GLU A 118 -3.25 -8.33 13.07
C GLU A 118 -3.43 -6.97 12.38
N THR A 119 -2.53 -6.62 11.44
CA THR A 119 -2.53 -5.34 10.74
C THR A 119 -3.55 -5.29 9.59
N TYR A 120 -3.60 -6.32 8.76
CA TYR A 120 -4.40 -6.32 7.53
C TYR A 120 -5.71 -7.11 7.64
N GLY A 121 -5.87 -7.91 8.71
CA GLY A 121 -7.04 -8.73 8.97
C GLY A 121 -6.94 -10.13 8.34
N GLU A 122 -8.01 -10.91 8.50
CA GLU A 122 -8.09 -12.30 8.03
C GLU A 122 -8.65 -12.43 6.60
N ASP A 123 -8.96 -11.32 5.95
CA ASP A 123 -9.55 -11.31 4.60
C ASP A 123 -8.45 -11.38 3.52
N TYR A 124 -7.71 -12.48 3.53
CA TYR A 124 -6.65 -12.78 2.58
C TYR A 124 -6.89 -14.14 1.91
N THR A 125 -6.25 -14.34 0.76
CA THR A 125 -6.06 -15.66 0.17
C THR A 125 -4.63 -16.13 0.39
N GLU A 126 -4.43 -17.42 0.68
CA GLU A 126 -3.10 -18.00 0.81
C GLU A 126 -2.82 -18.92 -0.39
N ASN A 127 -1.75 -18.64 -1.10
CA ASN A 127 -1.38 -19.47 -2.24
C ASN A 127 -0.58 -20.71 -1.81
N ALA A 128 -0.31 -21.61 -2.76
CA ALA A 128 0.42 -22.86 -2.49
C ALA A 128 1.86 -22.67 -1.94
N SER A 129 2.42 -21.48 -2.06
CA SER A 129 3.74 -21.11 -1.53
C SER A 129 3.69 -20.51 -0.12
N GLY A 130 2.49 -20.42 0.50
CA GLY A 130 2.30 -19.79 1.81
C GLY A 130 2.31 -18.26 1.78
N THR A 131 2.15 -17.64 0.60
CA THR A 131 2.06 -16.20 0.47
C THR A 131 0.64 -15.73 0.83
N LEU A 132 0.54 -14.76 1.74
CA LEU A 132 -0.70 -14.07 2.04
C LEU A 132 -0.96 -13.01 0.97
N VAL A 133 -2.12 -13.01 0.35
CA VAL A 133 -2.50 -12.09 -0.72
C VAL A 133 -3.76 -11.34 -0.31
N TYR A 134 -3.62 -10.04 -0.17
CA TYR A 134 -4.70 -9.09 0.06
C TYR A 134 -5.01 -8.36 -1.24
N THR A 135 -6.30 -8.23 -1.62
CA THR A 135 -6.70 -7.51 -2.83
C THR A 135 -7.66 -6.39 -2.51
N ASP A 136 -7.58 -5.31 -3.30
CA ASP A 136 -8.56 -4.22 -3.31
C ASP A 136 -9.43 -4.22 -4.59
N GLY A 137 -9.25 -5.23 -5.46
CA GLY A 137 -9.94 -5.36 -6.75
C GLY A 137 -9.24 -4.60 -7.89
N VAL A 138 -8.10 -3.97 -7.64
CA VAL A 138 -7.25 -3.26 -8.63
C VAL A 138 -5.81 -3.70 -8.48
N SER A 139 -5.36 -3.86 -7.24
CA SER A 139 -4.00 -4.26 -6.89
C SER A 139 -4.01 -5.33 -5.81
N GLN A 140 -2.90 -6.03 -5.71
CA GLN A 140 -2.64 -7.02 -4.68
C GLN A 140 -1.44 -6.59 -3.85
N LEU A 141 -1.57 -6.69 -2.52
CA LEU A 141 -0.48 -6.63 -1.57
C LEU A 141 -0.15 -8.04 -1.10
N MET A 142 1.06 -8.49 -1.35
CA MET A 142 1.49 -9.87 -1.15
C MET A 142 2.61 -9.96 -0.12
N PHE A 143 2.43 -10.82 0.88
CA PHE A 143 3.44 -11.13 1.88
C PHE A 143 3.91 -12.57 1.72
N GLY A 144 5.12 -12.77 1.21
CA GLY A 144 5.77 -14.08 1.20
C GLY A 144 6.18 -14.45 2.61
N ILE A 145 5.72 -15.62 3.09
CA ILE A 145 6.05 -16.10 4.44
C ILE A 145 7.03 -17.27 4.33
N MET A 146 8.12 -17.20 5.07
CA MET A 146 9.10 -18.27 5.22
C MET A 146 9.50 -18.40 6.68
N ASP A 147 9.42 -19.61 7.20
CA ASP A 147 9.72 -19.93 8.62
C ASP A 147 8.94 -19.03 9.62
N GLY A 148 7.68 -18.70 9.27
CA GLY A 148 6.79 -17.89 10.12
C GLY A 148 7.05 -16.38 10.05
N SER A 149 7.99 -15.92 9.22
CA SER A 149 8.34 -14.51 9.05
C SER A 149 8.15 -14.03 7.61
N VAL A 150 7.90 -12.74 7.46
CA VAL A 150 7.81 -12.07 6.17
C VAL A 150 9.17 -12.09 5.48
N SER A 151 9.25 -12.75 4.35
CA SER A 151 10.46 -12.85 3.53
C SER A 151 10.41 -11.98 2.27
N ALA A 152 9.20 -11.53 1.88
CA ALA A 152 9.00 -10.69 0.71
C ALA A 152 7.71 -9.87 0.86
N ILE A 153 7.72 -8.63 0.37
CA ILE A 153 6.55 -7.75 0.29
C ILE A 153 6.47 -7.20 -1.13
N HIS A 154 5.36 -7.47 -1.80
CA HIS A 154 5.13 -7.03 -3.18
C HIS A 154 3.77 -6.35 -3.30
N TYR A 155 3.74 -5.27 -4.08
CA TYR A 155 2.51 -4.69 -4.63
C TYR A 155 2.50 -5.01 -6.12
N VAL A 156 1.43 -5.60 -6.63
CA VAL A 156 1.29 -5.97 -8.04
C VAL A 156 -0.10 -5.61 -8.57
N GLU A 157 -0.23 -5.47 -9.87
CA GLU A 157 -1.53 -5.34 -10.53
C GLU A 157 -2.29 -6.68 -10.43
N GLU A 158 -3.62 -6.62 -10.22
CA GLU A 158 -4.47 -7.81 -10.17
C GLU A 158 -4.74 -8.43 -11.55
#